data_a085b437b0dda2796b4711b2e7b4dff1
#
_entry.id   a085b437b0dda2796b4711b2e7b4dff1
#
_cell.length_a   1.000
_cell.length_b   1.000
_cell.length_c   1.000
_cell.angle_alpha   90.00
_cell.angle_beta   90.00
_cell.angle_gamma   90.00
#
_symmetry.space_group_name_H-M   'P 1'
#
loop_
_entity.id
_entity.type
_entity.pdbx_description
1 polymer ?
#
loop_
_entity_poly.entity_id
_entity_poly.type
_entity_poly.pdbx_seq_one_letter_code
_entity_poly.pdbx_strand_id
1 'polypeptide(L)' 'MEAASSPDRRRRVDIGFYGNQVLSVRVTQESYDELVRTLQAAEGRTWHQVEADDSVFSVDLDKVVYLRLETDRDRVGF' A
#
# COMPACT_ATOMS: atom_id res chain seq x y z
N MET A 1 10.25 2.17 24.40
CA MET A 1 10.17 2.20 24.05
C MET A 1 10.19 1.89 23.21
N GLU A 2 10.05 1.82 22.79
CA GLU A 2 10.09 1.66 22.13
C GLU A 2 9.97 1.38 21.31
N ALA A 3 9.91 1.13 21.16
CA ALA A 3 9.83 0.91 20.45
C ALA A 3 9.67 1.07 19.61
N ALA A 4 9.45 1.00 19.80
CA ALA A 4 9.29 1.37 18.94
C ALA A 4 9.60 1.53 17.65
N SER A 5 10.10 1.64 17.20
CA SER A 5 10.59 1.75 15.95
C SER A 5 9.99 0.89 14.96
N SER A 6 9.76 -0.31 15.21
CA SER A 6 9.30 -1.16 14.21
C SER A 6 7.99 -0.77 13.64
N PRO A 7 7.09 -0.26 14.38
CA PRO A 7 5.82 0.09 13.79
C PRO A 7 5.93 1.15 12.76
N ASP A 8 6.99 1.90 12.81
CA ASP A 8 7.12 2.98 11.87
C ASP A 8 7.85 2.59 10.63
N ARG A 9 8.27 1.35 10.55
CA ARG A 9 8.94 0.94 9.38
C ARG A 9 8.01 0.96 8.21
N ARG A 10 8.41 1.65 7.19
CA ARG A 10 7.56 1.81 6.04
C ARG A 10 8.11 1.03 4.88
N ARG A 11 7.22 0.58 4.04
CA ARG A 11 7.58 -0.17 2.87
C ARG A 11 6.96 0.44 1.67
N ARG A 12 7.60 0.26 0.56
CA ARG A 12 7.09 0.78 -0.69
C ARG A 12 6.01 -0.14 -1.23
N VAL A 13 4.91 0.47 -1.62
CA VAL A 13 3.81 -0.24 -2.23
C VAL A 13 3.52 0.42 -3.56
N ASP A 14 3.42 -0.38 -4.60
CA ASP A 14 3.01 0.10 -5.90
C ASP A 14 1.56 -0.30 -6.10
N ILE A 15 0.73 0.66 -6.43
CA ILE A 15 -0.68 0.41 -6.70
C ILE A 15 -0.87 0.65 -8.18
N GLY A 16 -1.21 -0.40 -8.91
CA GLY A 16 -1.42 -0.29 -10.34
C GLY A 16 -2.88 -0.11 -10.66
N PHE A 17 -3.16 0.83 -11.55
CA PHE A 17 -4.51 1.16 -11.93
C PHE A 17 -4.73 0.86 -13.40
N TYR A 18 -5.97 0.84 -13.80
CA TYR A 18 -6.28 0.74 -15.22
C TYR A 18 -5.61 1.88 -15.96
N GLY A 19 -5.19 1.62 -17.16
CA GLY A 19 -4.56 2.67 -17.95
C GLY A 19 -3.08 2.78 -17.73
N ASN A 20 -2.48 1.76 -17.15
CA ASN A 20 -1.04 1.72 -16.96
C ASN A 20 -0.53 2.79 -15.99
N GLN A 21 -1.36 3.22 -15.09
CA GLN A 21 -0.95 4.20 -14.11
C GLN A 21 -0.54 3.51 -12.84
N VAL A 22 0.53 3.98 -12.24
CA VAL A 22 1.05 3.38 -11.02
C VAL A 22 1.31 4.47 -10.00
N LEU A 23 0.85 4.24 -8.80
CA LEU A 23 1.13 5.12 -7.68
C LEU A 23 2.06 4.38 -6.74
N SER A 24 3.22 4.95 -6.46
CA SER A 24 4.19 4.34 -5.55
C SER A 24 4.22 5.16 -4.28
N VAL A 25 3.96 4.51 -3.16
CA VAL A 25 3.94 5.19 -1.88
C VAL A 25 4.61 4.33 -0.83
N ARG A 26 4.98 4.96 0.26
CA ARG A 26 5.57 4.22 1.38
C ARG A 26 4.58 4.25 2.52
N VAL A 27 4.22 3.08 2.98
CA VAL A 27 3.20 2.95 4.01
C VAL A 27 3.66 1.98 5.08
N THR A 28 2.99 2.00 6.21
CA THR A 28 3.26 1.03 7.25
C THR A 28 2.64 -0.31 6.86
N GLN A 29 3.12 -1.35 7.49
CA GLN A 29 2.55 -2.67 7.24
C GLN A 29 1.06 -2.69 7.57
N GLU A 30 0.71 -2.00 8.63
CA GLU A 30 -0.68 -1.97 9.05
C GLU A 30 -1.55 -1.29 8.00
N SER A 31 -1.08 -0.20 7.43
CA SER A 31 -1.83 0.48 6.39
C SER A 31 -1.98 -0.40 5.15
N TYR A 32 -0.93 -1.12 4.82
CA TYR A 32 -1.00 -2.02 3.69
C TYR A 32 -2.00 -3.14 3.93
N ASP A 33 -1.98 -3.72 5.13
CA ASP A 33 -2.90 -4.79 5.45
C ASP A 33 -4.34 -4.32 5.38
N GLU A 34 -4.56 -3.12 5.83
CA GLU A 34 -5.90 -2.56 5.79
C GLU A 34 -6.35 -2.33 4.36
N LEU A 35 -5.46 -1.86 3.52
CA LEU A 35 -5.76 -1.66 2.12
C LEU A 35 -6.14 -2.98 1.45
N VAL A 36 -5.37 -4.01 1.71
CA VAL A 36 -5.65 -5.32 1.12
C VAL A 36 -7.00 -5.83 1.59
N ARG A 37 -7.26 -5.69 2.87
CA ARG A 37 -8.52 -6.17 3.43
C ARG A 37 -9.70 -5.45 2.81
N THR A 38 -9.57 -4.14 2.67
CA THR A 38 -10.65 -3.35 2.10
C THR A 38 -10.85 -3.70 0.63
N LEU A 39 -9.75 -3.90 -0.08
CA LEU A 39 -9.83 -4.22 -1.48
C LEU A 39 -10.52 -5.57 -1.70
N GLN A 40 -10.20 -6.53 -0.86
CA GLN A 40 -10.78 -7.85 -1.01
C GLN A 40 -12.26 -7.87 -0.65
N ALA A 41 -12.66 -6.99 0.25
CA ALA A 41 -14.05 -6.95 0.68
C ALA A 41 -14.90 -6.01 -0.17
N ALA A 42 -14.28 -5.24 -1.04
CA ALA A 42 -15.02 -4.24 -1.78
C ALA A 42 -16.04 -4.88 -2.72
N GLU A 43 -17.18 -4.24 -2.79
CA GLU A 43 -18.21 -4.71 -3.67
C GLU A 43 -18.64 -3.52 -4.48
N GLY A 44 -17.99 -3.24 -5.54
CA GLY A 44 -18.29 -2.11 -6.33
C GLY A 44 -17.37 -0.98 -5.98
N ARG A 45 -17.79 0.23 -6.20
CA ARG A 45 -16.93 1.36 -6.03
C ARG A 45 -16.67 1.68 -4.60
N THR A 46 -15.46 1.71 -4.21
CA THR A 46 -15.06 2.02 -2.85
C THR A 46 -13.82 2.90 -2.88
N TRP A 47 -13.90 4.01 -2.19
CA TRP A 47 -12.75 4.89 -2.03
C TRP A 47 -12.11 4.61 -0.69
N HIS A 48 -10.81 4.59 -0.68
CA HIS A 48 -10.05 4.26 0.52
C HIS A 48 -8.91 5.24 0.67
N GLN A 49 -8.67 5.69 1.88
CA GLN A 49 -7.57 6.60 2.13
C GLN A 49 -6.33 5.82 2.49
N VAL A 50 -5.24 6.14 1.82
CA VAL A 50 -3.96 5.52 2.06
C VAL A 50 -3.04 6.58 2.64
N GLU A 51 -2.52 6.32 3.82
CA GLU A 51 -1.62 7.27 4.47
C GLU A 51 -0.19 6.90 4.13
N ALA A 52 0.50 7.82 3.51
CA ALA A 52 1.88 7.63 3.17
C ALA A 52 2.74 8.55 4.02
N ASP A 53 4.02 8.67 3.69
CA ASP A 53 4.95 9.41 4.53
C ASP A 53 4.52 10.84 4.77
N ASP A 54 4.14 11.52 3.73
CA ASP A 54 3.83 12.93 3.87
C ASP A 54 2.55 13.31 3.18
N SER A 55 1.72 12.34 2.88
CA SER A 55 0.53 12.59 2.10
C SER A 55 -0.54 11.58 2.43
N VAL A 56 -1.75 11.95 2.14
CA VAL A 56 -2.87 11.02 2.24
C VAL A 56 -3.49 10.97 0.85
N PHE A 57 -3.64 9.77 0.35
CA PHE A 57 -4.21 9.58 -0.97
C PHE A 57 -5.59 8.96 -0.86
N SER A 58 -6.51 9.46 -1.65
CA SER A 58 -7.82 8.83 -1.77
C SER A 58 -7.80 8.01 -3.04
N VAL A 59 -7.99 6.73 -2.91
CA VAL A 59 -7.80 5.80 -4.01
C VAL A 59 -9.13 5.14 -4.35
N ASP A 60 -9.44 5.10 -5.63
CA ASP A 60 -10.64 4.43 -6.11
C ASP A 60 -10.31 2.97 -6.32
N LEU A 61 -10.75 2.15 -5.38
CA LEU A 61 -10.39 0.74 -5.41
C LEU A 61 -11.00 0.00 -6.58
N ASP A 62 -12.02 0.57 -7.18
CA ASP A 62 -12.64 -0.04 -8.34
C ASP A 62 -11.71 -0.03 -9.55
N LYS A 63 -10.71 0.82 -9.52
CA LYS A 63 -9.79 0.94 -10.63
C LYS A 63 -8.46 0.28 -10.39
N VAL A 64 -8.29 -0.37 -9.26
CA VAL A 64 -7.03 -1.00 -8.93
C VAL A 64 -6.92 -2.34 -9.62
N VAL A 65 -5.78 -2.57 -10.25
CA VAL A 65 -5.51 -3.81 -10.94
C VAL A 65 -4.60 -4.70 -10.11
N TYR A 66 -3.62 -4.12 -9.43
CA TYR A 66 -2.70 -4.91 -8.62
C TYR A 66 -2.09 -4.08 -7.52
N LEU A 67 -1.57 -4.78 -6.53
CA LEU A 67 -0.77 -4.20 -5.47
C LEU A 67 0.55 -4.95 -5.44
N ARG A 68 1.63 -4.23 -5.22
CA ARG A 68 2.93 -4.86 -5.11
C ARG A 68 3.63 -4.30 -3.89
N LEU A 69 3.94 -5.17 -2.95
CA LEU A 69 4.63 -4.77 -1.74
C LEU A 69 6.09 -5.12 -1.85
N GLU A 70 6.93 -4.15 -1.62
CA GLU A 70 8.35 -4.37 -1.65
C GLU A 70 8.76 -5.19 -0.43
N THR A 71 9.59 -6.18 -0.63
CA THR A 71 10.06 -6.99 0.48
C THR A 71 11.55 -6.81 0.62
N ASP A 72 12.06 -7.23 1.75
CA ASP A 72 13.47 -7.05 2.02
C ASP A 72 14.33 -8.20 1.60
N ARG A 73 13.74 -9.33 1.37
CA ARG A 73 14.54 -10.50 1.24
C ARG A 73 15.19 -10.63 -0.10
N ASP A 74 14.77 -9.95 -1.04
CA ASP A 74 15.27 -10.22 -2.35
C ASP A 74 16.57 -9.56 -2.65
N ARG A 75 17.10 -8.78 -1.79
CA ARG A 75 18.34 -8.18 -2.12
C ARG A 75 19.47 -9.11 -1.91
N VAL A 76 19.22 -10.16 -1.26
CA VAL A 76 20.27 -11.09 -1.03
C VAL A 76 20.55 -11.87 -2.27
N GLY A 77 21.72 -12.20 -2.51
CA GLY A 77 22.02 -13.07 -3.57
C GLY A 77 22.29 -12.40 -4.84
N PHE A 78 22.10 -11.21 -4.89
CA PHE A 78 22.46 -10.49 -6.07
C PHE A 78 23.16 -9.29 -5.73
#